data_bf344d0a11055dd637826f05f30e648b
#
_entry.id   bf344d0a11055dd637826f05f30e648b
#
_cell.length_a   1.000
_cell.length_b   1.000
_cell.length_c   1.000
_cell.angle_alpha   90.00
_cell.angle_beta   90.00
_cell.angle_gamma   90.00
#
_symmetry.space_group_name_H-M   'P 1'
#
loop_
_entity.id
_entity.type
_entity.pdbx_description
1 polymer ?
#
loop_
_entity_poly.entity_id
_entity_poly.type
_entity_poly.pdbx_seq_one_letter_code
_entity_poly.pdbx_strand_id
1 'polypeptide(L)'
;MGTMQAPEAYIAELLAALEPLPAVVLPLAEAHGLVLAEDATAALPVPPWTNSAMDGYAVRAADAAGAGLSPVVLPVGGDVPAGAAPAPLEPGTAQRIMTGAMLPEGADAVVRVEDTDQEIGRAHV
;
A
#
# COMPACT_ATOMS: atom_id res chain seq x y z
N MET A 1 -18.64 44.81 33.18
CA MET A 1 -17.42 44.04 33.02
C MET A 1 -17.78 42.87 32.08
N GLY A 2 -17.47 42.97 30.80
CA GLY A 2 -17.78 41.89 29.87
C GLY A 2 -16.94 40.65 30.17
N THR A 3 -17.57 39.51 30.30
CA THR A 3 -16.90 38.20 30.39
C THR A 3 -16.10 37.97 29.15
N MET A 4 -14.78 37.76 29.20
CA MET A 4 -13.98 37.34 28.07
C MET A 4 -14.47 35.96 27.64
N GLN A 5 -14.85 35.84 26.37
CA GLN A 5 -15.24 34.58 25.76
C GLN A 5 -14.01 33.73 25.42
N ALA A 6 -14.06 32.42 25.62
CA ALA A 6 -13.00 31.52 25.18
C ALA A 6 -12.85 31.56 23.64
N PRO A 7 -11.62 31.51 23.11
CA PRO A 7 -11.40 31.57 21.64
C PRO A 7 -12.20 30.54 20.84
N GLU A 8 -12.34 29.32 21.34
CA GLU A 8 -13.07 28.22 20.72
C GLU A 8 -14.57 28.55 20.64
N ALA A 9 -15.16 29.15 21.69
CA ALA A 9 -16.55 29.53 21.68
C ALA A 9 -16.82 30.68 20.72
N TYR A 10 -15.89 31.64 20.60
CA TYR A 10 -15.98 32.72 19.62
C TYR A 10 -15.84 32.24 18.19
N ILE A 11 -14.93 31.34 17.92
CA ILE A 11 -14.79 30.70 16.59
C ILE A 11 -16.08 29.95 16.22
N ALA A 12 -16.64 29.18 17.14
CA ALA A 12 -17.90 28.46 16.90
C ALA A 12 -19.06 29.41 16.58
N GLU A 13 -19.14 30.54 17.26
CA GLU A 13 -20.15 31.58 16.98
C GLU A 13 -19.96 32.21 15.60
N LEU A 14 -18.72 32.52 15.20
CA LEU A 14 -18.42 33.05 13.90
C LEU A 14 -18.77 32.03 12.78
N LEU A 15 -18.40 30.77 12.96
CA LEU A 15 -18.69 29.71 12.00
C LEU A 15 -20.18 29.45 11.86
N ALA A 16 -20.94 29.54 12.95
CA ALA A 16 -22.41 29.39 12.92
C ALA A 16 -23.13 30.54 12.17
N ALA A 17 -22.50 31.70 12.06
CA ALA A 17 -23.04 32.85 11.33
C ALA A 17 -22.69 32.85 9.83
N LEU A 18 -21.81 31.94 9.38
CA LEU A 18 -21.41 31.81 7.98
C LEU A 18 -22.26 30.78 7.26
N GLU A 19 -22.79 31.14 6.10
CA GLU A 19 -23.42 30.19 5.20
C GLU A 19 -22.38 29.67 4.19
N PRO A 20 -22.31 28.36 3.96
CA PRO A 20 -21.45 27.81 2.92
C PRO A 20 -21.82 28.37 1.54
N LEU A 21 -20.84 28.63 0.70
CA LEU A 21 -21.09 28.97 -0.71
C LEU A 21 -21.79 27.81 -1.42
N PRO A 22 -22.62 28.08 -2.43
CA PRO A 22 -23.28 27.04 -3.20
C PRO A 22 -22.23 26.15 -3.91
N ALA A 23 -22.46 24.84 -3.91
CA ALA A 23 -21.63 23.90 -4.65
C ALA A 23 -21.75 24.13 -6.16
N VAL A 24 -20.63 24.05 -6.86
CA VAL A 24 -20.56 24.19 -8.32
C VAL A 24 -19.80 22.98 -8.91
N VAL A 25 -20.17 22.58 -10.12
CA VAL A 25 -19.46 21.53 -10.87
C VAL A 25 -18.52 22.22 -11.85
N LEU A 26 -17.22 21.91 -11.74
CA LEU A 26 -16.16 22.49 -12.55
C LEU A 26 -15.32 21.39 -13.19
N PRO A 27 -14.68 21.64 -14.34
CA PRO A 27 -13.60 20.81 -14.85
C PRO A 27 -12.49 20.68 -13.80
N LEU A 28 -11.87 19.49 -13.70
CA LEU A 28 -10.85 19.19 -12.69
C LEU A 28 -9.70 20.21 -12.68
N ALA A 29 -9.29 20.69 -13.86
CA ALA A 29 -8.21 21.69 -14.00
C ALA A 29 -8.59 23.04 -13.37
N GLU A 30 -9.87 23.39 -13.33
CA GLU A 30 -10.38 24.66 -12.77
C GLU A 30 -10.69 24.52 -11.27
N ALA A 31 -10.79 23.28 -10.75
CA ALA A 31 -11.08 23.00 -9.35
C ALA A 31 -9.83 23.09 -8.45
N HIS A 32 -8.65 23.27 -9.02
CA HIS A 32 -7.41 23.36 -8.24
C HIS A 32 -7.45 24.51 -7.23
N GLY A 33 -7.18 24.22 -5.97
CA GLY A 33 -7.19 25.18 -4.86
C GLY A 33 -8.59 25.47 -4.27
N LEU A 34 -9.64 24.83 -4.77
CA LEU A 34 -10.98 24.90 -4.19
C LEU A 34 -11.20 23.79 -3.15
N VAL A 35 -12.24 23.97 -2.34
CA VAL A 35 -12.66 22.99 -1.32
C VAL A 35 -13.75 22.11 -1.92
N LEU A 36 -13.64 20.79 -1.72
CA LEU A 36 -14.66 19.84 -2.12
C LEU A 36 -15.96 20.09 -1.34
N ALA A 37 -17.09 20.11 -2.05
CA ALA A 37 -18.42 20.24 -1.45
C ALA A 37 -18.90 18.91 -0.83
N GLU A 38 -18.38 17.78 -1.32
CA GLU A 38 -18.68 16.44 -0.87
C GLU A 38 -17.37 15.62 -0.78
N ASP A 39 -17.36 14.64 0.10
CA ASP A 39 -16.23 13.73 0.23
C ASP A 39 -16.02 12.93 -1.05
N ALA A 40 -14.77 12.91 -1.56
CA ALA A 40 -14.39 12.06 -2.66
C ALA A 40 -14.04 10.66 -2.15
N THR A 41 -14.84 9.67 -2.50
CA THR A 41 -14.61 8.27 -2.14
C THR A 41 -14.09 7.49 -3.34
N ALA A 42 -13.00 6.74 -3.14
CA ALA A 42 -12.47 5.87 -4.18
C ALA A 42 -13.47 4.74 -4.50
N ALA A 43 -13.76 4.52 -5.78
CA ALA A 43 -14.64 3.45 -6.23
C ALA A 43 -13.99 2.06 -6.13
N LEU A 44 -12.66 2.00 -6.04
CA LEU A 44 -11.85 0.79 -5.90
C LEU A 44 -10.86 0.99 -4.75
N PRO A 45 -10.40 -0.09 -4.09
CA PRO A 45 -9.28 0.01 -3.16
C PRO A 45 -8.06 0.66 -3.79
N VAL A 46 -7.26 1.39 -3.00
CA VAL A 46 -5.99 1.98 -3.44
C VAL A 46 -4.91 1.56 -2.45
N PRO A 47 -4.04 0.64 -2.85
CA PRO A 47 -3.91 -0.05 -4.14
C PRO A 47 -5.07 -1.04 -4.42
N PRO A 48 -5.35 -1.39 -5.70
CA PRO A 48 -6.47 -2.26 -6.07
C PRO A 48 -6.23 -3.75 -5.75
N TRP A 49 -5.03 -4.12 -5.37
CA TRP A 49 -4.61 -5.47 -4.97
C TRP A 49 -3.55 -5.42 -3.87
N THR A 50 -3.33 -6.53 -3.20
CA THR A 50 -2.18 -6.72 -2.30
C THR A 50 -0.91 -6.72 -3.14
N ASN A 51 0.02 -5.82 -2.84
CA ASN A 51 1.28 -5.67 -3.56
C ASN A 51 2.49 -5.72 -2.64
N SER A 52 3.66 -5.94 -3.21
CA SER A 52 4.92 -5.86 -2.47
C SER A 52 5.32 -4.41 -2.20
N ALA A 53 5.71 -4.12 -0.97
CA ALA A 53 6.29 -2.82 -0.57
C ALA A 53 7.78 -2.71 -0.90
N MET A 54 8.44 -3.80 -1.35
CA MET A 54 9.88 -3.89 -1.57
C MET A 54 10.23 -4.91 -2.64
N ASP A 55 11.44 -4.80 -3.19
CA ASP A 55 12.02 -5.83 -4.05
C ASP A 55 12.45 -7.01 -3.20
N GLY A 56 12.18 -8.23 -3.66
CA GLY A 56 12.47 -9.42 -2.88
C GLY A 56 11.94 -10.71 -3.48
N TYR A 57 11.58 -11.62 -2.61
CA TYR A 57 11.05 -12.93 -2.96
C TYR A 57 9.73 -13.16 -2.23
N ALA A 58 8.65 -13.35 -2.99
CA ALA A 58 7.35 -13.78 -2.48
C ALA A 58 7.45 -15.26 -2.09
N VAL A 59 7.09 -15.57 -0.85
CA VAL A 59 7.18 -16.91 -0.25
C VAL A 59 5.95 -17.19 0.59
N ARG A 60 5.78 -18.44 1.00
CA ARG A 60 4.96 -18.76 2.17
C ARG A 60 5.84 -18.68 3.41
N ALA A 61 5.43 -17.92 4.40
CA ALA A 61 6.18 -17.75 5.65
C ALA A 61 6.54 -19.09 6.30
N ALA A 62 5.65 -20.08 6.18
CA ALA A 62 5.90 -21.43 6.68
C ALA A 62 7.11 -22.13 6.03
N ASP A 63 7.38 -21.86 4.74
CA ASP A 63 8.48 -22.45 3.99
C ASP A 63 9.84 -21.78 4.36
N ALA A 64 9.80 -20.55 4.91
CA ALA A 64 10.96 -19.79 5.36
C ALA A 64 11.13 -19.78 6.90
N ALA A 65 10.30 -20.49 7.64
CA ALA A 65 10.24 -20.40 9.13
C ALA A 65 11.55 -20.71 9.86
N GLY A 66 12.49 -21.39 9.23
CA GLY A 66 13.81 -21.74 9.79
C GLY A 66 14.91 -20.70 9.53
N ALA A 67 14.66 -19.68 8.70
CA ALA A 67 15.69 -18.77 8.17
C ALA A 67 16.44 -17.97 9.27
N GLY A 68 15.79 -17.67 10.39
CA GLY A 68 16.45 -16.97 11.52
C GLY A 68 17.49 -17.80 12.29
N LEU A 69 17.54 -19.12 12.06
CA LEU A 69 18.49 -20.02 12.72
C LEU A 69 19.52 -20.60 11.74
N SER A 70 19.11 -20.82 10.51
CA SER A 70 19.95 -21.39 9.46
C SER A 70 19.37 -21.00 8.10
N PRO A 71 20.20 -20.65 7.10
CA PRO A 71 19.70 -20.28 5.78
C PRO A 71 18.77 -21.34 5.20
N VAL A 72 17.62 -20.92 4.69
CA VAL A 72 16.68 -21.77 3.97
C VAL A 72 16.81 -21.51 2.48
N VAL A 73 16.96 -22.58 1.70
CA VAL A 73 17.11 -22.49 0.25
C VAL A 73 15.78 -22.83 -0.44
N LEU A 74 15.21 -21.89 -1.18
CA LEU A 74 13.99 -22.08 -1.96
C LEU A 74 14.31 -21.91 -3.46
N PRO A 75 13.87 -22.85 -4.32
CA PRO A 75 13.97 -22.64 -5.76
C PRO A 75 13.11 -21.48 -6.21
N VAL A 76 13.64 -20.62 -7.10
CA VAL A 76 12.89 -19.49 -7.65
C VAL A 76 12.12 -19.96 -8.89
N GLY A 77 10.79 -19.98 -8.78
CA GLY A 77 9.88 -20.47 -9.82
C GLY A 77 9.48 -19.43 -10.87
N GLY A 78 9.86 -18.16 -10.69
CA GLY A 78 9.54 -17.09 -11.64
C GLY A 78 9.80 -15.70 -11.14
N ASP A 79 9.53 -14.73 -11.99
CA ASP A 79 9.62 -13.29 -11.72
C ASP A 79 8.24 -12.63 -11.82
N VAL A 80 7.96 -11.71 -10.91
CA VAL A 80 6.73 -10.93 -10.87
C VAL A 80 7.08 -9.44 -10.99
N PRO A 81 7.14 -8.91 -12.22
CA PRO A 81 7.35 -7.49 -12.44
C PRO A 81 6.10 -6.68 -12.08
N ALA A 82 6.27 -5.40 -11.77
CA ALA A 82 5.16 -4.49 -11.53
C ALA A 82 4.23 -4.43 -12.76
N GLY A 83 2.92 -4.46 -12.52
CA GLY A 83 1.90 -4.41 -13.57
C GLY A 83 1.59 -5.75 -14.25
N ALA A 84 2.25 -6.84 -13.88
CA ALA A 84 1.90 -8.19 -14.35
C ALA A 84 1.01 -8.92 -13.35
N ALA A 85 0.15 -9.82 -13.87
CA ALA A 85 -0.56 -10.79 -13.04
C ALA A 85 0.37 -11.99 -12.78
N PRO A 86 0.70 -12.31 -11.52
CA PRO A 86 1.58 -13.44 -11.20
C PRO A 86 0.86 -14.79 -11.40
N ALA A 87 1.63 -15.83 -11.69
CA ALA A 87 1.17 -17.20 -11.49
C ALA A 87 1.07 -17.51 -9.98
N PRO A 88 0.21 -18.45 -9.56
CA PRO A 88 0.18 -18.92 -8.19
C PRO A 88 1.56 -19.42 -7.71
N LEU A 89 1.87 -19.18 -6.43
CA LEU A 89 3.11 -19.65 -5.82
C LEU A 89 3.00 -21.15 -5.47
N GLU A 90 3.87 -21.95 -6.06
CA GLU A 90 3.98 -23.36 -5.72
C GLU A 90 4.56 -23.54 -4.30
N PRO A 91 4.05 -24.51 -3.52
CA PRO A 91 4.60 -24.84 -2.21
C PRO A 91 6.09 -25.16 -2.23
N GLY A 92 6.86 -24.62 -1.28
CA GLY A 92 8.31 -24.86 -1.16
C GLY A 92 9.13 -24.11 -2.22
N THR A 93 8.55 -23.11 -2.90
CA THR A 93 9.25 -22.26 -3.87
C THR A 93 9.18 -20.80 -3.46
N ALA A 94 9.93 -19.96 -4.18
CA ALA A 94 9.86 -18.50 -4.13
C ALA A 94 9.59 -17.94 -5.53
N GLN A 95 8.99 -16.75 -5.61
CA GLN A 95 8.94 -15.96 -6.84
C GLN A 95 9.61 -14.61 -6.59
N ARG A 96 10.56 -14.23 -7.45
CA ARG A 96 11.16 -12.90 -7.37
C ARG A 96 10.08 -11.85 -7.65
N ILE A 97 9.96 -10.86 -6.78
CA ILE A 97 8.91 -9.85 -6.85
C ILE A 97 9.51 -8.45 -6.77
N MET A 98 8.97 -7.54 -7.57
CA MET A 98 9.36 -6.13 -7.59
C MET A 98 8.40 -5.30 -6.74
N THR A 99 8.88 -4.17 -6.25
CA THR A 99 8.06 -3.15 -5.57
C THR A 99 6.85 -2.77 -6.41
N GLY A 100 5.67 -2.79 -5.79
CA GLY A 100 4.39 -2.49 -6.46
C GLY A 100 3.80 -3.65 -7.26
N ALA A 101 4.52 -4.77 -7.42
CA ALA A 101 4.00 -5.95 -8.08
C ALA A 101 2.94 -6.66 -7.22
N MET A 102 1.94 -7.25 -7.87
CA MET A 102 0.88 -8.02 -7.20
C MET A 102 1.47 -9.24 -6.50
N LEU A 103 1.07 -9.46 -5.25
CA LEU A 103 1.47 -10.65 -4.50
C LEU A 103 0.85 -11.90 -5.13
N PRO A 104 1.64 -12.94 -5.45
CA PRO A 104 1.11 -14.21 -5.99
C PRO A 104 0.13 -14.86 -5.03
N GLU A 105 -0.90 -15.49 -5.58
CA GLU A 105 -1.79 -16.35 -4.80
C GLU A 105 -0.97 -17.46 -4.12
N GLY A 106 -1.21 -17.68 -2.83
CA GLY A 106 -0.46 -18.66 -2.03
C GLY A 106 0.77 -18.07 -1.32
N ALA A 107 1.24 -16.87 -1.69
CA ALA A 107 2.25 -16.13 -0.92
C ALA A 107 1.59 -15.33 0.20
N ASP A 108 2.23 -15.30 1.36
CA ASP A 108 1.80 -14.51 2.54
C ASP A 108 2.92 -13.66 3.14
N ALA A 109 4.13 -13.73 2.56
CA ALA A 109 5.27 -12.95 2.98
C ALA A 109 6.17 -12.57 1.79
N VAL A 110 6.95 -11.50 1.96
CA VAL A 110 8.02 -11.10 1.05
C VAL A 110 9.31 -10.98 1.87
N VAL A 111 10.32 -11.74 1.46
CA VAL A 111 11.68 -11.62 1.98
C VAL A 111 12.42 -10.61 1.13
N ARG A 112 13.03 -9.59 1.74
CA ARG A 112 13.75 -8.54 1.01
C ARG A 112 14.96 -9.13 0.29
N VAL A 113 15.28 -8.59 -0.87
CA VAL A 113 16.46 -9.02 -1.63
C VAL A 113 17.76 -8.86 -0.82
N GLU A 114 17.83 -7.84 0.05
CA GLU A 114 19.00 -7.56 0.91
C GLU A 114 19.20 -8.61 2.01
N ASP A 115 18.16 -9.35 2.35
CA ASP A 115 18.20 -10.42 3.35
C ASP A 115 18.47 -11.81 2.73
N THR A 116 18.87 -11.84 1.45
CA THR A 116 19.17 -13.05 0.68
C THR A 116 20.57 -12.97 0.07
N ASP A 117 21.11 -14.11 -0.39
CA ASP A 117 22.38 -14.16 -1.11
C ASP A 117 22.30 -13.76 -2.58
N GLN A 118 21.08 -13.51 -3.08
CA GLN A 118 20.80 -13.10 -4.46
C GLN A 118 21.28 -14.10 -5.54
N GLU A 119 21.51 -15.35 -5.19
CA GLU A 119 21.90 -16.36 -6.17
C GLU A 119 20.81 -16.59 -7.20
N ILE A 120 21.20 -16.68 -8.48
CA ILE A 120 20.27 -16.89 -9.59
C ILE A 120 19.64 -18.29 -9.47
N GLY A 121 18.30 -18.33 -9.42
CA GLY A 121 17.52 -19.56 -9.35
C GLY A 121 17.34 -20.15 -7.94
N ARG A 122 17.90 -19.52 -6.91
CA ARG A 122 17.74 -19.89 -5.50
C ARG A 122 17.69 -18.64 -4.63
N ALA A 123 16.80 -18.64 -3.67
CA ALA A 123 16.80 -17.64 -2.60
C ALA A 123 17.26 -18.32 -1.32
N HIS A 124 18.43 -17.94 -0.81
CA HIS A 124 18.85 -18.27 0.54
C HIS A 124 18.28 -17.17 1.46
N VAL A 125 17.29 -17.55 2.22
CA VAL A 125 16.55 -16.65 3.11
C VAL A 125 17.07 -16.80 4.53
#